data_25993f6778ec4254410de72b8a8d01fb
#
_entry.id   25993f6778ec4254410de72b8a8d01fb
#
_cell.length_a   1.000
_cell.length_b   1.000
_cell.length_c   1.000
_cell.angle_alpha   90.00
_cell.angle_beta   90.00
_cell.angle_gamma   90.00
#
_symmetry.space_group_name_H-M   'P 1'
#
loop_
_entity.id
_entity.type
_entity.pdbx_description
1 polymer ?
#
loop_
_entity_poly.entity_id
_entity_poly.type
_entity_poly.pdbx_seq_one_letter_code
_entity_poly.pdbx_strand_id
1 'polypeptide(L)'
;MANHHVLNAHGQDISHDDTWLALETPNLSDGIALSTLSLIELLNRQEKQNVLVPLADMLNANGQLGNGLLEQLYALLKTHTSRLGVWITANTDADALPQITEFLLEQDLIVLHVPSFVDGRGFSFAETLRQLGYTGEIRIAGAFGRDQIPYLLRCGVDSFVLREHDLQGDIEQAFTALKSAYDGRDAQALPLFSR
;
A
#
# COMPACT_ATOMS: atom_id res chain seq x y z
N MET A 1 -9.63 1.53 20.14
CA MET A 1 -8.88 1.49 18.87
C MET A 1 -9.08 0.10 18.31
N ALA A 2 -9.49 -0.05 17.05
CA ALA A 2 -9.60 -1.38 16.47
C ALA A 2 -8.17 -1.94 16.35
N ASN A 3 -7.94 -3.12 16.93
CA ASN A 3 -6.66 -3.80 16.78
C ASN A 3 -6.54 -4.26 15.33
N HIS A 4 -5.59 -3.68 14.62
CA HIS A 4 -5.23 -4.11 13.29
C HIS A 4 -3.87 -4.80 13.33
N HIS A 5 -3.70 -5.78 12.48
CA HIS A 5 -2.49 -6.55 12.34
C HIS A 5 -1.92 -6.37 10.94
N VAL A 6 -0.62 -6.24 10.86
CA VAL A 6 0.10 -6.20 9.58
C VAL A 6 0.79 -7.55 9.39
N LEU A 7 0.35 -8.28 8.36
CA LEU A 7 0.99 -9.55 7.99
C LEU A 7 1.86 -9.35 6.74
N ASN A 8 3.03 -9.95 6.73
CA ASN A 8 3.89 -9.98 5.55
C ASN A 8 3.40 -11.03 4.51
N ALA A 9 4.09 -11.12 3.37
CA ALA A 9 3.77 -12.06 2.28
C ALA A 9 3.84 -13.56 2.68
N HIS A 10 4.38 -13.87 3.85
CA HIS A 10 4.45 -15.22 4.40
C HIS A 10 3.41 -15.48 5.50
N GLY A 11 2.51 -14.52 5.75
CA GLY A 11 1.48 -14.61 6.80
C GLY A 11 2.00 -14.36 8.22
N GLN A 12 3.23 -13.88 8.37
CA GLN A 12 3.79 -13.56 9.67
C GLN A 12 3.34 -12.18 10.13
N ASP A 13 2.92 -12.07 11.38
CA ASP A 13 2.54 -10.79 11.99
C ASP A 13 3.79 -9.93 12.25
N ILE A 14 3.84 -8.78 11.58
CA ILE A 14 4.91 -7.78 11.69
C ILE A 14 4.43 -6.48 12.35
N SER A 15 3.25 -6.49 12.96
CA SER A 15 2.64 -5.28 13.57
C SER A 15 3.54 -4.64 14.62
N HIS A 16 4.32 -5.45 15.33
CA HIS A 16 5.25 -4.99 16.36
C HIS A 16 6.37 -4.10 15.79
N ASP A 17 6.82 -4.40 14.56
CA ASP A 17 7.90 -3.68 13.89
C ASP A 17 7.36 -2.60 12.93
N ASP A 18 6.03 -2.52 12.78
CA ASP A 18 5.38 -1.54 11.91
C ASP A 18 5.30 -0.17 12.59
N THR A 19 6.12 0.75 12.12
CA THR A 19 6.26 2.10 12.69
C THR A 19 5.66 3.19 11.79
N TRP A 20 4.87 2.81 10.79
CA TRP A 20 4.25 3.75 9.87
C TRP A 20 3.10 4.51 10.52
N LEU A 21 3.08 5.82 10.33
CA LEU A 21 2.03 6.73 10.78
C LEU A 21 1.42 7.42 9.56
N ALA A 22 0.08 7.49 9.51
CA ALA A 22 -0.60 8.21 8.44
C ALA A 22 -0.74 9.70 8.77
N LEU A 23 -0.35 10.58 7.86
CA LEU A 23 -0.52 12.01 8.03
C LEU A 23 -2.00 12.38 7.96
N GLU A 24 -2.50 13.06 8.99
CA GLU A 24 -3.88 13.54 9.03
C GLU A 24 -4.10 14.66 8.02
N THR A 25 -4.90 14.34 7.01
CA THR A 25 -5.33 15.28 5.98
C THR A 25 -6.80 15.04 5.62
N PRO A 26 -7.50 16.02 4.99
CA PRO A 26 -8.87 15.83 4.54
C PRO A 26 -9.06 14.69 3.54
N ASN A 27 -7.99 14.28 2.84
CA ASN A 27 -8.00 13.20 1.86
C ASN A 27 -7.60 11.84 2.45
N LEU A 28 -7.30 11.79 3.74
CA LEU A 28 -7.08 10.54 4.43
C LEU A 28 -8.42 9.79 4.54
N SER A 29 -8.48 8.59 3.98
CA SER A 29 -9.71 7.80 3.96
C SER A 29 -10.10 7.34 5.37
N ASP A 30 -11.38 7.37 5.67
CA ASP A 30 -11.93 6.77 6.88
C ASP A 30 -11.62 5.26 6.92
N GLY A 31 -11.38 4.74 8.12
CA GLY A 31 -11.10 3.31 8.33
C GLY A 31 -9.66 2.89 8.07
N ILE A 32 -8.72 3.84 7.98
CA ILE A 32 -7.30 3.54 8.02
C ILE A 32 -6.96 2.86 9.35
N ALA A 33 -6.44 1.67 9.21
CA ALA A 33 -6.00 0.82 10.30
C ALA A 33 -4.63 1.20 10.87
N LEU A 34 -4.14 2.39 10.58
CA LEU A 34 -2.86 2.90 11.04
C LEU A 34 -3.05 4.01 12.06
N SER A 35 -2.09 4.19 12.92
CA SER A 35 -2.03 5.36 13.79
C SER A 35 -1.83 6.61 12.95
N THR A 36 -2.51 7.68 13.33
CA THR A 36 -2.42 8.97 12.62
C THR A 36 -1.56 9.96 13.39
N LEU A 37 -1.06 10.95 12.66
CA LEU A 37 -0.32 12.05 13.25
C LEU A 37 -0.60 13.34 12.48
N SER A 38 -0.75 14.46 13.18
CA SER A 38 -0.92 15.75 12.54
C SER A 38 0.42 16.32 12.03
N LEU A 39 0.35 17.20 11.02
CA LEU A 39 1.55 17.88 10.52
C LEU A 39 2.28 18.65 11.63
N ILE A 40 1.54 19.27 12.55
CA ILE A 40 2.12 20.03 13.67
C ILE A 40 2.88 19.09 14.60
N GLU A 41 2.33 17.93 14.91
CA GLU A 41 3.01 16.93 15.74
C GLU A 41 4.26 16.40 15.05
N LEU A 42 4.21 16.13 13.74
CA LEU A 42 5.36 15.69 12.97
C LEU A 42 6.50 16.71 13.04
N LEU A 43 6.20 17.99 12.81
CA LEU A 43 7.20 19.06 12.82
C LEU A 43 7.80 19.33 14.21
N ASN A 44 7.06 19.03 15.29
CA ASN A 44 7.51 19.22 16.66
C ASN A 44 8.26 18.01 17.24
N ARG A 45 8.23 16.87 16.57
CA ARG A 45 8.94 15.66 17.03
C ARG A 45 10.44 15.82 16.81
N GLN A 46 11.21 15.39 17.80
CA GLN A 46 12.68 15.36 17.69
C GLN A 46 13.17 14.15 16.87
N GLU A 47 12.44 13.05 16.95
CA GLU A 47 12.75 11.81 16.23
C GLU A 47 11.97 11.75 14.92
N LYS A 48 12.68 11.41 13.85
CA LYS A 48 12.07 11.20 12.54
C LYS A 48 11.18 9.99 12.55
N GLN A 49 10.01 10.10 11.94
CA GLN A 49 8.99 9.06 11.85
C GLN A 49 8.91 8.51 10.42
N ASN A 50 8.37 7.29 10.28
CA ASN A 50 7.94 6.76 9.00
C ASN A 50 6.52 7.27 8.73
N VAL A 51 6.32 8.00 7.64
CA VAL A 51 5.07 8.71 7.38
C VAL A 51 4.47 8.35 6.03
N LEU A 52 3.17 8.07 6.05
CA LEU A 52 2.33 7.87 4.86
C LEU A 52 1.54 9.14 4.56
N VAL A 53 1.59 9.58 3.32
CA VAL A 53 0.84 10.75 2.83
C VAL A 53 -0.18 10.29 1.79
N PRO A 54 -1.44 10.74 1.85
CA PRO A 54 -2.40 10.46 0.78
C PRO A 54 -1.88 10.99 -0.56
N LEU A 55 -1.84 10.14 -1.57
CA LEU A 55 -1.39 10.53 -2.91
C LEU A 55 -2.23 11.68 -3.46
N ALA A 56 -3.52 11.71 -3.15
CA ALA A 56 -4.43 12.77 -3.57
C ALA A 56 -3.98 14.18 -3.10
N ASP A 57 -3.25 14.29 -1.98
CA ASP A 57 -2.71 15.57 -1.51
C ASP A 57 -1.45 16.00 -2.27
N MET A 58 -0.85 15.08 -3.02
CA MET A 58 0.34 15.33 -3.82
C MET A 58 0.03 15.65 -5.28
N LEU A 59 -1.22 15.40 -5.70
CA LEU A 59 -1.65 15.58 -7.09
C LEU A 59 -2.47 16.87 -7.26
N ASN A 60 -2.32 17.51 -8.41
CA ASN A 60 -3.21 18.59 -8.85
C ASN A 60 -4.49 18.02 -9.50
N ALA A 61 -5.40 18.91 -9.89
CA ALA A 61 -6.67 18.54 -10.53
C ALA A 61 -6.51 17.76 -11.86
N ASN A 62 -5.33 17.75 -12.46
CA ASN A 62 -5.01 17.03 -13.70
C ASN A 62 -4.31 15.68 -13.44
N GLY A 63 -4.22 15.24 -12.18
CA GLY A 63 -3.53 14.00 -11.81
C GLY A 63 -2.00 14.05 -11.90
N GLN A 64 -1.42 15.25 -12.06
CA GLN A 64 0.02 15.46 -12.06
C GLN A 64 0.48 15.88 -10.66
N LEU A 65 1.76 15.67 -10.35
CA LEU A 65 2.34 16.20 -9.12
C LEU A 65 2.11 17.71 -9.06
N GLY A 66 1.57 18.15 -7.92
CA GLY A 66 1.22 19.57 -7.73
C GLY A 66 2.44 20.47 -7.75
N ASN A 67 2.29 21.66 -8.29
CA ASN A 67 3.34 22.66 -8.31
C ASN A 67 3.23 23.55 -7.05
N GLY A 68 4.37 24.01 -6.53
CA GLY A 68 4.43 25.02 -5.50
C GLY A 68 4.27 24.51 -4.08
N LEU A 69 3.10 24.68 -3.45
CA LEU A 69 2.92 24.36 -2.02
C LEU A 69 3.13 22.87 -1.70
N LEU A 70 2.66 21.98 -2.56
CA LEU A 70 2.79 20.53 -2.36
C LEU A 70 4.23 20.05 -2.57
N GLU A 71 4.95 20.64 -3.52
CA GLU A 71 6.39 20.40 -3.69
C GLU A 71 7.19 20.83 -2.46
N GLN A 72 6.83 22.00 -1.90
CA GLN A 72 7.44 22.50 -0.65
C GLN A 72 7.09 21.60 0.53
N LEU A 73 5.85 21.13 0.64
CA LEU A 73 5.42 20.17 1.66
C LEU A 73 6.19 18.85 1.53
N TYR A 74 6.35 18.33 0.32
CA TYR A 74 7.10 17.10 0.09
C TYR A 74 8.58 17.24 0.49
N ALA A 75 9.22 18.35 0.12
CA ALA A 75 10.57 18.65 0.56
C ALA A 75 10.68 18.73 2.07
N LEU A 76 9.71 19.40 2.72
CA LEU A 76 9.62 19.49 4.18
C LEU A 76 9.45 18.12 4.82
N LEU A 77 8.55 17.29 4.30
CA LEU A 77 8.32 15.92 4.77
C LEU A 77 9.61 15.10 4.67
N LYS A 78 10.30 15.12 3.54
CA LYS A 78 11.60 14.42 3.38
C LYS A 78 12.64 14.82 4.44
N THR A 79 12.61 16.06 4.95
CA THR A 79 13.55 16.49 5.99
C THR A 79 13.15 16.02 7.39
N HIS A 80 11.85 15.81 7.66
CA HIS A 80 11.31 15.48 8.99
C HIS A 80 10.92 14.01 9.14
N THR A 81 10.94 13.23 8.05
CA THR A 81 10.62 11.80 8.08
C THR A 81 11.89 10.95 7.97
N SER A 82 11.83 9.75 8.52
CA SER A 82 12.86 8.71 8.32
C SER A 82 12.65 8.01 6.98
N ARG A 83 11.41 7.59 6.75
CA ARG A 83 10.95 6.98 5.50
C ARG A 83 9.65 7.65 5.09
N LEU A 84 9.42 7.76 3.79
CA LEU A 84 8.20 8.34 3.23
C LEU A 84 7.51 7.32 2.34
N GLY A 85 6.19 7.24 2.47
CA GLY A 85 5.34 6.42 1.63
C GLY A 85 4.07 7.15 1.25
N VAL A 86 3.31 6.57 0.34
CA VAL A 86 2.05 7.12 -0.13
C VAL A 86 0.88 6.17 0.06
N TRP A 87 -0.27 6.77 0.28
CA TRP A 87 -1.56 6.12 0.39
C TRP A 87 -2.38 6.37 -0.87
N ILE A 88 -2.70 5.31 -1.60
CA ILE A 88 -3.49 5.36 -2.84
C ILE A 88 -4.89 4.86 -2.54
N THR A 89 -5.90 5.68 -2.82
CA THR A 89 -7.30 5.28 -2.71
C THR A 89 -7.81 4.76 -4.05
N ALA A 90 -8.86 3.95 -4.00
CA ALA A 90 -9.53 3.45 -5.21
C ALA A 90 -10.11 4.55 -6.12
N ASN A 91 -10.27 5.78 -5.62
CA ASN A 91 -10.70 6.92 -6.44
C ASN A 91 -9.57 7.55 -7.26
N THR A 92 -8.32 7.11 -7.05
CA THR A 92 -7.18 7.53 -7.86
C THR A 92 -7.36 7.01 -9.30
N ASP A 93 -7.13 7.88 -10.26
CA ASP A 93 -7.12 7.48 -11.67
C ASP A 93 -5.89 6.60 -11.94
N ALA A 94 -6.12 5.38 -12.42
CA ALA A 94 -5.05 4.45 -12.75
C ALA A 94 -4.12 5.00 -13.86
N ASP A 95 -4.67 5.78 -14.79
CA ASP A 95 -3.92 6.41 -15.87
C ASP A 95 -2.99 7.54 -15.38
N ALA A 96 -3.16 8.01 -14.17
CA ALA A 96 -2.25 8.98 -13.55
C ALA A 96 -0.95 8.32 -13.06
N LEU A 97 -0.95 7.04 -12.68
CA LEU A 97 0.23 6.37 -12.11
C LEU A 97 1.45 6.36 -13.04
N PRO A 98 1.32 6.05 -14.35
CA PRO A 98 2.44 6.14 -15.28
C PRO A 98 3.03 7.54 -15.40
N GLN A 99 2.23 8.59 -15.21
CA GLN A 99 2.66 9.99 -15.33
C GLN A 99 3.51 10.45 -14.14
N ILE A 100 3.42 9.77 -13.00
CA ILE A 100 4.14 10.08 -11.76
C ILE A 100 5.09 8.94 -11.36
N THR A 101 5.53 8.13 -12.32
CA THR A 101 6.36 6.94 -12.08
C THR A 101 7.61 7.27 -11.26
N GLU A 102 8.37 8.31 -11.63
CA GLU A 102 9.60 8.68 -10.92
C GLU A 102 9.31 8.95 -9.43
N PHE A 103 8.24 9.66 -9.13
CA PHE A 103 7.81 9.93 -7.76
C PHE A 103 7.43 8.63 -7.01
N LEU A 104 6.69 7.73 -7.66
CA LEU A 104 6.28 6.47 -7.04
C LEU A 104 7.47 5.55 -6.74
N LEU A 105 8.46 5.51 -7.64
CA LEU A 105 9.67 4.70 -7.47
C LEU A 105 10.54 5.14 -6.29
N GLU A 106 10.44 6.39 -5.85
CA GLU A 106 11.15 6.93 -4.70
C GLU A 106 10.50 6.59 -3.34
N GLN A 107 9.28 6.04 -3.34
CA GLN A 107 8.57 5.78 -2.09
C GLN A 107 9.06 4.48 -1.44
N ASP A 108 9.17 4.47 -0.12
CA ASP A 108 9.54 3.27 0.65
C ASP A 108 8.36 2.29 0.81
N LEU A 109 7.14 2.83 0.87
CA LEU A 109 5.90 2.08 1.04
C LEU A 109 4.78 2.71 0.21
N ILE A 110 4.05 1.89 -0.52
CA ILE A 110 2.80 2.27 -1.18
C ILE A 110 1.67 1.44 -0.58
N VAL A 111 0.72 2.11 0.09
CA VAL A 111 -0.48 1.48 0.61
C VAL A 111 -1.62 1.65 -0.38
N LEU A 112 -2.24 0.54 -0.77
CA LEU A 112 -3.42 0.50 -1.62
C LEU A 112 -4.66 0.31 -0.74
N HIS A 113 -5.53 1.31 -0.70
CA HIS A 113 -6.76 1.24 0.08
C HIS A 113 -7.93 0.72 -0.75
N VAL A 114 -8.54 -0.36 -0.29
CA VAL A 114 -9.72 -0.99 -0.87
C VAL A 114 -10.96 -0.57 -0.05
N PRO A 115 -11.80 0.31 -0.56
CA PRO A 115 -12.94 0.83 0.21
C PRO A 115 -14.09 -0.17 0.33
N SER A 116 -14.17 -1.14 -0.58
CA SER A 116 -15.23 -2.14 -0.65
C SER A 116 -14.69 -3.47 -1.16
N PHE A 117 -15.19 -4.58 -0.61
CA PHE A 117 -14.82 -5.95 -1.00
C PHE A 117 -14.94 -6.23 -2.52
N VAL A 118 -15.91 -5.60 -3.18
CA VAL A 118 -16.12 -5.76 -4.63
C VAL A 118 -15.22 -4.88 -5.50
N ASP A 119 -14.37 -4.04 -4.87
CA ASP A 119 -13.47 -3.15 -5.59
C ASP A 119 -12.19 -3.86 -5.99
N GLY A 120 -12.09 -4.27 -7.24
CA GLY A 120 -10.93 -4.97 -7.78
C GLY A 120 -9.74 -4.09 -8.15
N ARG A 121 -9.83 -2.76 -8.00
CA ARG A 121 -8.78 -1.81 -8.44
C ARG A 121 -7.46 -2.01 -7.69
N GLY A 122 -7.50 -2.49 -6.44
CA GLY A 122 -6.30 -2.82 -5.69
C GLY A 122 -5.37 -3.81 -6.41
N PHE A 123 -5.94 -4.80 -7.09
CA PHE A 123 -5.18 -5.77 -7.90
C PHE A 123 -4.48 -5.09 -9.08
N SER A 124 -5.24 -4.29 -9.84
CA SER A 124 -4.71 -3.58 -11.01
C SER A 124 -3.64 -2.57 -10.62
N PHE A 125 -3.82 -1.86 -9.52
CA PHE A 125 -2.81 -0.91 -9.01
C PHE A 125 -1.52 -1.62 -8.62
N ALA A 126 -1.60 -2.73 -7.88
CA ALA A 126 -0.42 -3.50 -7.51
C ALA A 126 0.35 -3.99 -8.74
N GLU A 127 -0.36 -4.56 -9.70
CA GLU A 127 0.22 -5.04 -10.95
C GLU A 127 0.86 -3.89 -11.76
N THR A 128 0.17 -2.76 -11.90
CA THR A 128 0.69 -1.58 -12.60
C THR A 128 1.97 -1.06 -11.93
N LEU A 129 2.00 -0.94 -10.61
CA LEU A 129 3.19 -0.51 -9.88
C LEU A 129 4.38 -1.43 -10.14
N ARG A 130 4.18 -2.75 -10.13
CA ARG A 130 5.24 -3.71 -10.44
C ARG A 130 5.70 -3.62 -11.91
N GLN A 131 4.78 -3.41 -12.84
CA GLN A 131 5.11 -3.20 -14.26
C GLN A 131 5.90 -1.90 -14.48
N LEU A 132 5.62 -0.84 -13.71
CA LEU A 132 6.39 0.40 -13.71
C LEU A 132 7.78 0.26 -13.07
N GLY A 133 8.10 -0.90 -12.46
CA GLY A 133 9.39 -1.19 -11.85
C GLY A 133 9.49 -0.85 -10.38
N TYR A 134 8.37 -0.60 -9.69
CA TYR A 134 8.40 -0.36 -8.25
C TYR A 134 8.85 -1.60 -7.49
N THR A 135 9.91 -1.47 -6.69
CA THR A 135 10.54 -2.54 -5.91
C THR A 135 10.34 -2.40 -4.40
N GLY A 136 9.78 -1.29 -3.94
CA GLY A 136 9.44 -1.06 -2.54
C GLY A 136 8.25 -1.91 -2.09
N GLU A 137 7.86 -1.77 -0.83
CA GLU A 137 6.76 -2.50 -0.24
C GLU A 137 5.41 -2.01 -0.79
N ILE A 138 4.58 -2.92 -1.31
CA ILE A 138 3.16 -2.68 -1.61
C ILE A 138 2.32 -3.32 -0.52
N ARG A 139 1.55 -2.51 0.17
CA ARG A 139 0.65 -2.93 1.25
C ARG A 139 -0.80 -2.75 0.84
N ILE A 140 -1.65 -3.71 1.12
CA ILE A 140 -3.09 -3.61 0.94
C ILE A 140 -3.78 -3.35 2.28
N ALA A 141 -4.75 -2.46 2.30
CA ALA A 141 -5.55 -2.14 3.48
C ALA A 141 -7.03 -1.92 3.12
N GLY A 142 -7.94 -2.12 4.05
CA GLY A 142 -9.37 -1.85 3.85
C GLY A 142 -10.22 -3.11 3.75
N ALA A 143 -11.24 -3.07 2.89
CA ALA A 143 -12.25 -4.13 2.79
C ALA A 143 -11.87 -5.17 1.73
N PHE A 144 -10.96 -6.08 2.06
CA PHE A 144 -10.64 -7.25 1.25
C PHE A 144 -10.82 -8.54 2.07
N GLY A 145 -11.03 -9.66 1.39
CA GLY A 145 -11.22 -10.96 2.03
C GLY A 145 -9.96 -11.83 2.00
N ARG A 146 -9.91 -12.81 2.89
CA ARG A 146 -8.82 -13.80 2.96
C ARG A 146 -8.64 -14.59 1.66
N ASP A 147 -9.73 -14.87 0.97
CA ASP A 147 -9.75 -15.52 -0.33
C ASP A 147 -9.09 -14.71 -1.44
N GLN A 148 -8.96 -13.39 -1.26
CA GLN A 148 -8.28 -12.50 -2.19
C GLN A 148 -6.76 -12.44 -1.96
N ILE A 149 -6.25 -12.79 -0.77
CA ILE A 149 -4.83 -12.73 -0.42
C ILE A 149 -3.94 -13.45 -1.45
N PRO A 150 -4.23 -14.72 -1.86
CA PRO A 150 -3.37 -15.42 -2.80
C PRO A 150 -3.25 -14.72 -4.15
N TYR A 151 -4.32 -14.07 -4.61
CA TYR A 151 -4.32 -13.31 -5.86
C TYR A 151 -3.58 -11.99 -5.73
N LEU A 152 -3.73 -11.28 -4.60
CA LEU A 152 -3.01 -10.04 -4.29
C LEU A 152 -1.49 -10.29 -4.23
N LEU A 153 -1.05 -11.39 -3.60
CA LEU A 153 0.35 -11.82 -3.60
C LEU A 153 0.90 -11.98 -5.02
N ARG A 154 0.11 -12.57 -5.92
CA ARG A 154 0.50 -12.74 -7.33
C ARG A 154 0.57 -11.43 -8.11
N CYS A 155 -0.23 -10.43 -7.73
CA CYS A 155 -0.15 -9.08 -8.27
C CYS A 155 1.04 -8.28 -7.69
N GLY A 156 1.77 -8.86 -6.72
CA GLY A 156 2.97 -8.26 -6.15
C GLY A 156 2.75 -7.49 -4.86
N VAL A 157 1.65 -7.76 -4.13
CA VAL A 157 1.45 -7.21 -2.77
C VAL A 157 2.36 -7.94 -1.80
N ASP A 158 3.03 -7.20 -0.90
CA ASP A 158 3.99 -7.72 0.07
C ASP A 158 3.44 -7.82 1.48
N SER A 159 2.44 -6.97 1.82
CA SER A 159 1.89 -6.96 3.18
C SER A 159 0.41 -6.57 3.21
N PHE A 160 -0.26 -6.96 4.30
CA PHE A 160 -1.71 -6.95 4.44
C PHE A 160 -2.09 -6.37 5.79
N VAL A 161 -2.95 -5.36 5.81
CA VAL A 161 -3.54 -4.83 7.05
C VAL A 161 -4.87 -5.55 7.28
N LEU A 162 -4.91 -6.40 8.30
CA LEU A 162 -6.06 -7.21 8.65
C LEU A 162 -6.64 -6.77 10.01
N ARG A 163 -7.94 -6.89 10.15
CA ARG A 163 -8.61 -6.69 11.44
C ARG A 163 -8.54 -7.97 12.26
N GLU A 164 -8.59 -7.88 13.56
CA GLU A 164 -8.50 -9.03 14.47
C GLU A 164 -9.48 -10.18 14.12
N HIS A 165 -10.70 -9.84 13.66
CA HIS A 165 -11.66 -10.85 13.24
C HIS A 165 -11.28 -11.57 11.94
N ASP A 166 -10.47 -10.93 11.07
CA ASP A 166 -9.99 -11.54 9.83
C ASP A 166 -8.88 -12.57 10.10
N LEU A 167 -8.26 -12.54 11.29
CA LEU A 167 -7.25 -13.51 11.73
C LEU A 167 -7.84 -14.81 12.29
N GLN A 168 -9.15 -14.86 12.56
CA GLN A 168 -9.79 -16.05 13.12
C GLN A 168 -9.75 -17.21 12.11
N GLY A 169 -9.37 -18.39 12.59
CA GLY A 169 -9.22 -19.59 11.75
C GLY A 169 -7.83 -19.72 11.16
N ASP A 170 -7.69 -20.58 10.15
CA ASP A 170 -6.40 -20.88 9.51
C ASP A 170 -6.03 -19.79 8.48
N ILE A 171 -5.49 -18.68 8.96
CA ILE A 171 -5.02 -17.57 8.12
C ILE A 171 -3.81 -17.98 7.27
N GLU A 172 -2.95 -18.90 7.76
CA GLU A 172 -1.76 -19.35 7.04
C GLU A 172 -2.15 -20.03 5.72
N GLN A 173 -3.31 -20.67 5.68
CA GLN A 173 -3.82 -21.31 4.46
C GLN A 173 -4.05 -20.28 3.35
N ALA A 174 -4.47 -19.05 3.67
CA ALA A 174 -4.67 -18.00 2.69
C ALA A 174 -3.36 -17.60 1.98
N PHE A 175 -2.22 -17.68 2.67
CA PHE A 175 -0.91 -17.35 2.11
C PHE A 175 -0.27 -18.50 1.33
N THR A 176 -0.81 -19.72 1.43
CA THR A 176 -0.28 -20.92 0.77
C THR A 176 -1.21 -21.53 -0.27
N ALA A 177 -2.44 -21.03 -0.41
CA ALA A 177 -3.52 -21.65 -1.16
C ALA A 177 -3.26 -21.79 -2.67
N LEU A 178 -2.48 -20.89 -3.27
CA LEU A 178 -2.17 -20.92 -4.70
C LEU A 178 -0.68 -21.17 -4.94
N LYS A 179 -0.29 -22.44 -4.93
CA LYS A 179 1.09 -22.86 -5.26
C LYS A 179 1.37 -22.91 -6.76
N SER A 180 0.35 -22.95 -7.60
CA SER A 180 0.50 -22.96 -9.05
C SER A 180 -0.64 -22.20 -9.73
N ALA A 181 -0.35 -21.45 -10.75
CA ALA A 181 -1.31 -20.71 -11.52
C ALA A 181 -1.27 -21.07 -13.00
N TYR A 182 -2.44 -21.15 -13.60
CA TYR A 182 -2.58 -21.46 -15.03
C TYR A 182 -2.08 -20.32 -15.95
N ASP A 183 -1.98 -19.11 -15.43
CA ASP A 183 -1.57 -17.91 -16.18
C ASP A 183 -0.06 -17.76 -16.41
N GLY A 184 0.74 -18.74 -16.02
CA GLY A 184 2.18 -18.76 -16.23
C GLY A 184 2.99 -17.72 -15.43
N ARG A 185 2.37 -17.04 -14.46
CA ARG A 185 3.03 -16.07 -13.58
C ARG A 185 3.83 -16.72 -12.46
N ASP A 186 3.73 -18.03 -12.31
CA ASP A 186 4.58 -18.79 -11.41
C ASP A 186 5.98 -18.90 -12.03
N ALA A 187 6.96 -18.23 -11.46
CA ALA A 187 8.35 -18.23 -11.94
C ALA A 187 9.00 -19.63 -11.93
N GLN A 188 8.32 -20.66 -11.42
CA GLN A 188 8.83 -22.03 -11.28
C GLN A 188 8.08 -23.09 -12.11
N ALA A 189 6.93 -22.77 -12.69
CA ALA A 189 6.16 -23.71 -13.48
C ALA A 189 6.12 -23.31 -14.96
N LEU A 190 6.90 -23.99 -15.79
CA LEU A 190 6.71 -23.93 -17.24
C LEU A 190 5.30 -24.42 -17.58
N PRO A 191 4.59 -23.75 -18.50
CA PRO A 191 3.30 -24.21 -18.99
C PRO A 191 3.36 -25.68 -19.42
N LEU A 192 2.30 -26.44 -19.15
CA LEU A 192 2.25 -27.88 -19.42
C LEU A 192 2.60 -28.28 -20.88
N PHE A 193 2.44 -27.35 -21.83
CA PHE A 193 2.77 -27.54 -23.26
C PHE A 193 4.20 -27.10 -23.61
N SER A 194 5.01 -26.68 -22.65
CA SER A 194 6.43 -26.36 -22.83
C SER A 194 7.35 -27.45 -22.23
N ARG A 195 6.78 -28.60 -21.87
CA ARG A 195 7.50 -29.77 -21.40
C ARG A 195 7.73 -30.77 -22.51
#